data_cb9062f04c35b148375d252002e2fa45
#
_entry.id   cb9062f04c35b148375d252002e2fa45
#
_cell.length_a   1.000
_cell.length_b   1.000
_cell.length_c   1.000
_cell.angle_alpha   90.00
_cell.angle_beta   90.00
_cell.angle_gamma   90.00
#
_symmetry.space_group_name_H-M   'P 1'
#
loop_
_entity.id
_entity.type
_entity.pdbx_description
1 polymer ?
#
loop_
_entity_poly.entity_id
_entity_poly.type
_entity_poly.pdbx_seq_one_letter_code
_entity_poly.pdbx_strand_id
1 'polypeptide(L)'
;ALTFSLLWRFQQGAGALSGLSLAIGVAVLRALARAGIEDAGLKWPNDVIWRGRKLAGMLIEMQGEVTGPSAAVIGLGLNCRLPNNVRERIDQPVVDFAQITGTTPDRNRLLAVLLEEMSGVLEAFAQSGFAPLREEWDRHHVYRGKPVRLTLPDAATIDGVARGVDENGALLLDTSNGVRRVHSGDVSLRSARGD
;
A
#
# COMPACT_ATOMS: atom_id res chain seq x y z
N ALA A 1 -4.01 -3.22 -17.42
CA ALA A 1 -4.17 -2.82 -16.02
C ALA A 1 -5.63 -2.47 -15.72
N LEU A 2 -6.00 -2.47 -14.45
CA LEU A 2 -7.18 -1.81 -13.91
C LEU A 2 -6.69 -0.58 -13.15
N THR A 3 -7.10 0.61 -13.61
CA THR A 3 -6.69 1.88 -13.00
C THR A 3 -7.93 2.74 -12.79
N PHE A 4 -8.10 3.23 -11.57
CA PHE A 4 -9.22 4.11 -11.23
C PHE A 4 -8.84 5.02 -10.07
N SER A 5 -9.65 6.05 -9.84
CA SER A 5 -9.58 6.92 -8.68
C SER A 5 -10.93 6.95 -7.98
N LEU A 6 -10.91 6.85 -6.66
CA LEU A 6 -12.06 6.96 -5.77
C LEU A 6 -11.94 8.24 -4.95
N LEU A 7 -12.94 9.12 -5.02
CA LEU A 7 -13.06 10.27 -4.14
C LEU A 7 -13.85 9.86 -2.89
N TRP A 8 -13.26 10.06 -1.73
CA TRP A 8 -13.93 9.83 -0.44
C TRP A 8 -13.85 11.07 0.45
N ARG A 9 -14.97 11.41 1.09
CA ARG A 9 -15.07 12.57 1.97
C ARG A 9 -15.08 12.13 3.43
N PHE A 10 -14.27 12.80 4.23
CA PHE A 10 -14.17 12.59 5.67
C PHE A 10 -14.70 13.83 6.39
N GLN A 11 -15.33 13.62 7.56
CA GLN A 11 -15.72 14.72 8.44
C GLN A 11 -14.53 15.25 9.26
N GLN A 12 -13.48 14.44 9.38
CA GLN A 12 -12.23 14.78 10.05
C GLN A 12 -11.30 15.56 9.11
N GLY A 13 -10.38 16.31 9.71
CA GLY A 13 -9.34 17.01 9.00
C GLY A 13 -8.27 16.10 8.39
N ALA A 14 -7.52 16.61 7.44
CA ALA A 14 -6.47 15.86 6.76
C ALA A 14 -5.42 15.27 7.72
N GLY A 15 -5.19 15.89 8.88
CA GLY A 15 -4.29 15.38 9.90
C GLY A 15 -4.72 14.03 10.52
N ALA A 16 -6.02 13.73 10.49
CA ALA A 16 -6.57 12.45 11.01
C ALA A 16 -6.46 11.30 9.99
N LEU A 17 -6.03 11.56 8.76
CA LEU A 17 -5.96 10.57 7.69
C LEU A 17 -4.60 9.84 7.61
N SER A 18 -3.76 9.99 8.63
CA SER A 18 -2.51 9.23 8.73
C SER A 18 -2.77 7.71 8.68
N GLY A 19 -1.99 6.99 7.89
CA GLY A 19 -2.18 5.54 7.71
C GLY A 19 -3.27 5.15 6.70
N LEU A 20 -3.97 6.09 6.05
CA LEU A 20 -5.01 5.78 5.07
C LEU A 20 -4.49 4.92 3.92
N SER A 21 -3.28 5.18 3.41
CA SER A 21 -2.66 4.36 2.37
C SER A 21 -2.49 2.90 2.79
N LEU A 22 -2.13 2.67 4.05
CA LEU A 22 -1.96 1.33 4.60
C LEU A 22 -3.30 0.63 4.78
N ALA A 23 -4.34 1.37 5.22
CA ALA A 23 -5.70 0.85 5.32
C ALA A 23 -6.23 0.40 3.95
N ILE A 24 -6.03 1.20 2.90
CA ILE A 24 -6.39 0.84 1.52
C ILE A 24 -5.60 -0.40 1.06
N GLY A 25 -4.32 -0.52 1.44
CA GLY A 25 -3.53 -1.72 1.18
C GLY A 25 -4.20 -2.98 1.72
N VAL A 26 -4.71 -2.94 2.95
CA VAL A 26 -5.47 -4.06 3.56
C VAL A 26 -6.74 -4.36 2.74
N ALA A 27 -7.51 -3.34 2.35
CA ALA A 27 -8.70 -3.54 1.50
C ALA A 27 -8.36 -4.22 0.17
N VAL A 28 -7.27 -3.80 -0.47
CA VAL A 28 -6.81 -4.40 -1.73
C VAL A 28 -6.41 -5.87 -1.53
N LEU A 29 -5.72 -6.22 -0.45
CA LEU A 29 -5.39 -7.63 -0.16
C LEU A 29 -6.63 -8.49 0.05
N ARG A 30 -7.62 -7.99 0.80
CA ARG A 30 -8.90 -8.70 1.00
C ARG A 30 -9.61 -8.94 -0.33
N ALA A 31 -9.64 -7.92 -1.20
CA ALA A 31 -10.22 -8.05 -2.53
C ALA A 31 -9.46 -9.06 -3.42
N LEU A 32 -8.13 -9.06 -3.36
CA LEU A 32 -7.28 -10.01 -4.09
C LEU A 32 -7.49 -11.45 -3.60
N ALA A 33 -7.60 -11.67 -2.30
CA ALA A 33 -7.90 -12.98 -1.72
C ALA A 33 -9.26 -13.52 -2.22
N ARG A 34 -10.30 -12.67 -2.23
CA ARG A 34 -11.62 -13.02 -2.82
C ARG A 34 -11.55 -13.31 -4.33
N ALA A 35 -10.55 -12.75 -5.00
CA ALA A 35 -10.30 -12.99 -6.43
C ALA A 35 -9.32 -14.15 -6.70
N GLY A 36 -8.86 -14.88 -5.67
CA GLY A 36 -8.00 -16.07 -5.78
C GLY A 36 -6.50 -15.80 -5.67
N ILE A 37 -6.07 -14.63 -5.17
CA ILE A 37 -4.68 -14.32 -4.85
C ILE A 37 -4.54 -14.11 -3.34
N GLU A 38 -4.20 -15.16 -2.60
CA GLU A 38 -4.14 -15.17 -1.13
C GLU A 38 -2.74 -14.85 -0.58
N ASP A 39 -1.68 -15.04 -1.38
CA ASP A 39 -0.27 -14.91 -0.96
C ASP A 39 0.36 -13.56 -1.38
N ALA A 40 -0.45 -12.56 -1.67
CA ALA A 40 0.03 -11.19 -1.85
C ALA A 40 0.37 -10.54 -0.50
N GLY A 41 1.34 -9.62 -0.50
CA GLY A 41 1.75 -8.89 0.69
C GLY A 41 1.83 -7.39 0.45
N LEU A 42 2.08 -6.65 1.53
CA LEU A 42 2.15 -5.20 1.54
C LEU A 42 3.60 -4.72 1.68
N LYS A 43 3.97 -3.75 0.86
CA LYS A 43 5.22 -3.01 0.99
C LYS A 43 4.90 -1.56 1.33
N TRP A 44 5.42 -1.10 2.44
CA TRP A 44 5.30 0.30 2.85
C TRP A 44 5.93 1.24 1.81
N PRO A 45 5.31 2.40 1.49
CA PRO A 45 4.07 2.89 2.10
C PRO A 45 2.79 2.48 1.34
N ASN A 46 2.85 2.00 0.08
CA ASN A 46 1.68 2.01 -0.81
C ASN A 46 1.70 0.95 -1.93
N ASP A 47 2.52 -0.10 -1.81
CA ASP A 47 2.64 -1.13 -2.84
C ASP A 47 2.06 -2.48 -2.38
N VAL A 48 1.47 -3.20 -3.32
CA VAL A 48 1.11 -4.62 -3.17
C VAL A 48 2.11 -5.46 -3.96
N ILE A 49 2.70 -6.43 -3.27
CA ILE A 49 3.80 -7.26 -3.77
C ILE A 49 3.38 -8.73 -3.79
N TRP A 50 3.72 -9.43 -4.83
CA TRP A 50 3.62 -10.87 -4.91
C TRP A 50 4.98 -11.47 -5.26
N ARG A 51 5.56 -12.25 -4.34
CA ARG A 51 6.88 -12.91 -4.48
C ARG A 51 7.96 -11.96 -5.00
N GLY A 52 8.13 -10.81 -4.33
CA GLY A 52 9.14 -9.80 -4.66
C GLY A 52 8.79 -8.90 -5.86
N ARG A 53 7.67 -9.12 -6.55
CA ARG A 53 7.26 -8.37 -7.75
C ARG A 53 6.02 -7.51 -7.46
N LYS A 54 6.01 -6.27 -7.95
CA LYS A 54 4.89 -5.35 -7.76
C LYS A 54 3.67 -5.78 -8.58
N LEU A 55 2.54 -6.00 -7.88
CA LEU A 55 1.24 -6.33 -8.45
C LEU A 55 0.34 -5.10 -8.56
N ALA A 56 0.36 -4.23 -7.54
CA ALA A 56 -0.45 -3.02 -7.52
C ALA A 56 0.28 -1.89 -6.78
N GLY A 57 -0.18 -0.67 -7.00
CA GLY A 57 0.26 0.51 -6.28
C GLY A 57 -0.89 1.47 -6.05
N MET A 58 -0.82 2.21 -4.95
CA MET A 58 -1.82 3.19 -4.54
C MET A 58 -1.18 4.57 -4.44
N LEU A 59 -1.95 5.60 -4.78
CA LEU A 59 -1.57 7.00 -4.58
C LEU A 59 -2.73 7.70 -3.89
N ILE A 60 -2.46 8.39 -2.80
CA ILE A 60 -3.49 9.14 -2.09
C ILE A 60 -3.12 10.62 -2.09
N GLU A 61 -4.00 11.41 -2.64
CA GLU A 61 -3.93 12.87 -2.61
C GLU A 61 -5.02 13.40 -1.68
N MET A 62 -4.63 14.21 -0.71
CA MET A 62 -5.54 14.77 0.28
C MET A 62 -5.82 16.24 -0.03
N GLN A 63 -7.09 16.64 0.13
CA GLN A 63 -7.57 18.00 -0.03
C GLN A 63 -8.44 18.38 1.17
N GLY A 64 -8.34 19.61 1.63
CA GLY A 64 -9.12 20.11 2.75
C GLY A 64 -8.25 20.77 3.82
N GLU A 65 -8.89 21.20 4.88
CA GLU A 65 -8.24 21.86 6.02
C GLU A 65 -7.64 20.85 6.99
N VAL A 66 -6.68 21.27 7.80
CA VAL A 66 -6.03 20.41 8.80
C VAL A 66 -7.04 19.94 9.86
N THR A 67 -8.01 20.77 10.21
CA THR A 67 -8.99 20.52 11.28
C THR A 67 -10.44 20.47 10.82
N GLY A 68 -10.74 20.79 9.55
CA GLY A 68 -12.08 20.76 8.96
C GLY A 68 -12.36 19.53 8.13
N PRO A 69 -13.54 19.44 7.47
CA PRO A 69 -13.82 18.34 6.56
C PRO A 69 -12.77 18.22 5.48
N SER A 70 -12.39 16.99 5.15
CA SER A 70 -11.38 16.69 4.15
C SER A 70 -11.87 15.72 3.10
N ALA A 71 -11.15 15.59 2.01
CA ALA A 71 -11.38 14.62 0.97
C ALA A 71 -10.06 13.93 0.59
N ALA A 72 -10.14 12.65 0.30
CA ALA A 72 -9.03 11.90 -0.26
C ALA A 72 -9.39 11.42 -1.67
N VAL A 73 -8.49 11.64 -2.63
CA VAL A 73 -8.53 11.00 -3.93
C VAL A 73 -7.59 9.81 -3.87
N ILE A 74 -8.16 8.61 -3.94
CA ILE A 74 -7.46 7.34 -3.79
C ILE A 74 -7.29 6.73 -5.17
N GLY A 75 -6.11 6.87 -5.76
CA GLY A 75 -5.72 6.23 -7.00
C GLY A 75 -5.25 4.81 -6.74
N LEU A 76 -5.76 3.84 -7.50
CA LEU A 76 -5.30 2.45 -7.51
C LEU A 76 -4.94 2.02 -8.92
N GLY A 77 -3.73 1.45 -9.08
CA GLY A 77 -3.28 0.76 -10.27
C GLY A 77 -3.01 -0.71 -9.98
N LEU A 78 -3.80 -1.62 -10.56
CA LEU A 78 -3.63 -3.07 -10.45
C LEU A 78 -3.27 -3.67 -11.80
N ASN A 79 -2.19 -4.43 -11.85
CA ASN A 79 -1.73 -5.12 -13.04
C ASN A 79 -2.60 -6.36 -13.32
N CYS A 80 -3.62 -6.24 -14.19
CA CYS A 80 -4.45 -7.37 -14.59
C CYS A 80 -3.78 -8.28 -15.62
N ARG A 81 -3.23 -7.66 -16.67
CA ARG A 81 -2.41 -8.29 -17.70
C ARG A 81 -1.52 -7.22 -18.31
N LEU A 82 -0.21 -7.41 -18.27
CA LEU A 82 0.79 -6.49 -18.81
C LEU A 82 1.33 -7.02 -20.14
N PRO A 83 1.22 -6.25 -21.23
CA PRO A 83 1.93 -6.56 -22.47
C PRO A 83 3.46 -6.55 -22.25
N ASN A 84 4.21 -7.37 -22.99
CA ASN A 84 5.67 -7.48 -22.82
C ASN A 84 6.37 -6.15 -23.04
N ASN A 85 5.98 -5.38 -24.04
CA ASN A 85 6.55 -4.06 -24.32
C ASN A 85 6.31 -3.01 -23.22
N VAL A 86 5.29 -3.19 -22.40
CA VAL A 86 5.04 -2.35 -21.21
C VAL A 86 5.92 -2.82 -20.06
N ARG A 87 6.01 -4.13 -19.85
CA ARG A 87 6.82 -4.74 -18.79
C ARG A 87 8.30 -4.36 -18.91
N GLU A 88 8.86 -4.37 -20.11
CA GLU A 88 10.26 -4.05 -20.41
C GLU A 88 10.62 -2.58 -20.12
N ARG A 89 9.62 -1.68 -20.01
CA ARG A 89 9.82 -0.26 -19.69
C ARG A 89 9.74 0.06 -18.21
N ILE A 90 9.43 -0.91 -17.37
CA ILE A 90 9.26 -0.71 -15.93
C ILE A 90 10.56 -1.11 -15.23
N ASP A 91 11.24 -0.15 -14.60
CA ASP A 91 12.55 -0.31 -13.94
C ASP A 91 12.47 -1.05 -12.58
N GLN A 92 11.45 -1.87 -12.38
CA GLN A 92 11.32 -2.70 -11.18
C GLN A 92 10.62 -4.02 -11.51
N PRO A 93 10.87 -5.08 -10.75
CA PRO A 93 10.18 -6.35 -10.93
C PRO A 93 8.66 -6.19 -10.78
N VAL A 94 7.91 -6.55 -11.83
CA VAL A 94 6.44 -6.49 -11.84
C VAL A 94 5.84 -7.84 -12.17
N VAL A 95 4.61 -8.03 -11.68
CA VAL A 95 3.77 -9.20 -11.98
C VAL A 95 2.36 -8.71 -12.29
N ASP A 96 1.60 -9.50 -13.00
CA ASP A 96 0.19 -9.24 -13.23
C ASP A 96 -0.69 -10.41 -12.76
N PHE A 97 -1.98 -10.13 -12.59
CA PHE A 97 -2.98 -11.07 -12.13
C PHE A 97 -3.00 -12.35 -12.98
N ALA A 98 -2.94 -12.19 -14.31
CA ALA A 98 -3.00 -13.32 -15.24
C ALA A 98 -1.78 -14.26 -15.12
N GLN A 99 -0.60 -13.74 -14.77
CA GLN A 99 0.58 -14.56 -14.49
C GLN A 99 0.47 -15.35 -13.19
N ILE A 100 -0.24 -14.81 -12.19
CA ILE A 100 -0.42 -15.47 -10.90
C ILE A 100 -1.47 -16.59 -11.00
N THR A 101 -2.61 -16.28 -11.63
CA THR A 101 -3.79 -17.17 -11.64
C THR A 101 -3.94 -18.01 -12.90
N GLY A 102 -3.15 -17.72 -13.94
CA GLY A 102 -3.29 -18.34 -15.27
C GLY A 102 -4.41 -17.75 -16.14
N THR A 103 -5.24 -16.85 -15.60
CA THR A 103 -6.40 -16.26 -16.29
C THR A 103 -6.48 -14.76 -16.15
N THR A 104 -6.90 -14.08 -17.21
CA THR A 104 -7.17 -12.63 -17.14
C THR A 104 -8.46 -12.40 -16.35
N PRO A 105 -8.46 -11.57 -15.30
CA PRO A 105 -9.67 -11.34 -14.52
C PRO A 105 -10.74 -10.57 -15.32
N ASP A 106 -12.00 -10.82 -15.00
CA ASP A 106 -13.06 -9.90 -15.35
C ASP A 106 -12.85 -8.59 -14.56
N ARG A 107 -12.54 -7.53 -15.28
CA ARG A 107 -12.19 -6.24 -14.66
C ARG A 107 -13.36 -5.57 -13.95
N ASN A 108 -14.60 -5.77 -14.44
CA ASN A 108 -15.78 -5.19 -13.80
C ASN A 108 -16.07 -5.90 -12.47
N ARG A 109 -16.00 -7.23 -12.47
CA ARG A 109 -16.15 -8.02 -11.24
C ARG A 109 -15.05 -7.71 -10.23
N LEU A 110 -13.80 -7.61 -10.68
CA LEU A 110 -12.67 -7.27 -9.82
C LEU A 110 -12.81 -5.85 -9.24
N LEU A 111 -13.24 -4.87 -10.06
CA LEU A 111 -13.52 -3.52 -9.61
C LEU A 111 -14.63 -3.49 -8.56
N ALA A 112 -15.72 -4.23 -8.77
CA ALA A 112 -16.82 -4.30 -7.81
C ALA A 112 -16.33 -4.81 -6.43
N VAL A 113 -15.53 -5.88 -6.41
CA VAL A 113 -14.97 -6.42 -5.17
C VAL A 113 -14.00 -5.43 -4.50
N LEU A 114 -13.15 -4.76 -5.29
CA LEU A 114 -12.25 -3.72 -4.78
C LEU A 114 -13.03 -2.55 -4.15
N LEU A 115 -14.07 -2.06 -4.80
CA LEU A 115 -14.89 -0.97 -4.28
C LEU A 115 -15.64 -1.37 -3.00
N GLU A 116 -16.13 -2.60 -2.93
CA GLU A 116 -16.80 -3.14 -1.74
C GLU A 116 -15.84 -3.17 -0.53
N GLU A 117 -14.65 -3.78 -0.68
CA GLU A 117 -13.66 -3.85 0.39
C GLU A 117 -13.12 -2.47 0.77
N MET A 118 -12.85 -1.60 -0.22
CA MET A 118 -12.40 -0.23 0.05
C MET A 118 -13.45 0.58 0.80
N SER A 119 -14.73 0.49 0.43
CA SER A 119 -15.81 1.20 1.12
C SER A 119 -15.92 0.77 2.57
N GLY A 120 -15.93 -0.54 2.84
CA GLY A 120 -15.98 -1.05 4.22
C GLY A 120 -14.79 -0.61 5.08
N VAL A 121 -13.58 -0.64 4.50
CA VAL A 121 -12.37 -0.16 5.19
C VAL A 121 -12.41 1.36 5.41
N LEU A 122 -12.87 2.15 4.44
CA LEU A 122 -12.97 3.60 4.56
C LEU A 122 -13.99 4.03 5.62
N GLU A 123 -15.13 3.34 5.71
CA GLU A 123 -16.13 3.58 6.77
C GLU A 123 -15.56 3.27 8.16
N ALA A 124 -14.87 2.13 8.33
CA ALA A 124 -14.22 1.78 9.58
C ALA A 124 -13.08 2.75 9.94
N PHE A 125 -12.27 3.15 8.94
CA PHE A 125 -11.18 4.11 9.10
C PHE A 125 -11.71 5.50 9.52
N ALA A 126 -12.82 5.96 8.95
CA ALA A 126 -13.45 7.22 9.33
C ALA A 126 -13.87 7.25 10.82
N GLN A 127 -14.16 6.11 11.42
CA GLN A 127 -14.56 5.99 12.83
C GLN A 127 -13.36 5.80 13.78
N SER A 128 -12.37 5.02 13.37
CA SER A 128 -11.35 4.49 14.28
C SER A 128 -9.90 4.69 13.81
N GLY A 129 -9.69 5.33 12.65
CA GLY A 129 -8.37 5.50 12.06
C GLY A 129 -7.73 4.17 11.65
N PHE A 130 -6.41 4.18 11.53
CA PHE A 130 -5.65 3.00 11.08
C PHE A 130 -5.41 1.96 12.18
N ALA A 131 -5.42 2.35 13.45
CA ALA A 131 -5.01 1.48 14.56
C ALA A 131 -5.65 0.08 14.58
N PRO A 132 -6.95 -0.11 14.28
CA PRO A 132 -7.56 -1.45 14.25
C PRO A 132 -7.04 -2.34 13.11
N LEU A 133 -6.52 -1.76 12.02
CA LEU A 133 -6.01 -2.47 10.86
C LEU A 133 -4.51 -2.78 10.94
N ARG A 134 -3.81 -2.19 11.92
CA ARG A 134 -2.35 -2.29 12.04
C ARG A 134 -1.85 -3.73 12.11
N GLU A 135 -2.48 -4.56 12.94
CA GLU A 135 -2.04 -5.94 13.12
C GLU A 135 -2.19 -6.76 11.84
N GLU A 136 -3.30 -6.56 11.12
CA GLU A 136 -3.53 -7.21 9.82
C GLU A 136 -2.51 -6.73 8.79
N TRP A 137 -2.25 -5.43 8.72
CA TRP A 137 -1.23 -4.87 7.85
C TRP A 137 0.16 -5.43 8.16
N ASP A 138 0.54 -5.48 9.43
CA ASP A 138 1.84 -5.98 9.89
C ASP A 138 2.05 -7.48 9.56
N ARG A 139 0.99 -8.29 9.59
CA ARG A 139 1.05 -9.72 9.18
C ARG A 139 1.39 -9.87 7.71
N HIS A 140 0.96 -8.95 6.88
CA HIS A 140 1.18 -8.97 5.43
C HIS A 140 2.40 -8.15 4.98
N HIS A 141 3.10 -7.47 5.90
CA HIS A 141 4.26 -6.65 5.57
C HIS A 141 5.44 -7.50 5.08
N VAL A 142 5.76 -7.42 3.79
CA VAL A 142 6.76 -8.30 3.13
C VAL A 142 8.19 -8.14 3.66
N TYR A 143 8.50 -7.01 4.28
CA TYR A 143 9.83 -6.74 4.86
C TYR A 143 9.88 -6.82 6.39
N ARG A 144 8.81 -7.20 7.07
CA ARG A 144 8.81 -7.33 8.53
C ARG A 144 9.91 -8.27 9.01
N GLY A 145 10.75 -7.80 9.94
CA GLY A 145 11.88 -8.53 10.48
C GLY A 145 13.09 -8.64 9.54
N LYS A 146 13.06 -7.98 8.37
CA LYS A 146 14.16 -8.04 7.40
C LYS A 146 15.00 -6.77 7.42
N PRO A 147 16.32 -6.87 7.13
CA PRO A 147 17.16 -5.71 6.85
C PRO A 147 16.66 -4.97 5.60
N VAL A 148 16.53 -3.67 5.73
CA VAL A 148 16.03 -2.81 4.65
C VAL A 148 16.87 -1.54 4.55
N ARG A 149 16.90 -0.97 3.36
CA ARG A 149 17.39 0.37 3.08
C ARG A 149 16.21 1.27 2.71
N LEU A 150 16.05 2.34 3.45
CA LEU A 150 15.07 3.39 3.18
C LEU A 150 15.78 4.57 2.53
N THR A 151 15.31 4.98 1.36
CA THR A 151 15.78 6.20 0.69
C THR A 151 14.79 7.31 0.95
N LEU A 152 15.26 8.43 1.49
CA LEU A 152 14.48 9.63 1.76
C LEU A 152 14.40 10.54 0.52
N PRO A 153 13.51 11.55 0.51
CA PRO A 153 13.36 12.48 -0.63
C PRO A 153 14.63 13.26 -0.98
N ASP A 154 15.46 13.56 0.01
CA ASP A 154 16.77 14.23 -0.12
C ASP A 154 17.90 13.27 -0.55
N ALA A 155 17.57 12.06 -0.99
CA ALA A 155 18.47 10.97 -1.33
C ALA A 155 19.32 10.42 -0.16
N ALA A 156 19.11 10.89 1.07
CA ALA A 156 19.71 10.27 2.25
C ALA A 156 19.15 8.85 2.45
N THR A 157 19.96 7.96 2.98
CA THR A 157 19.56 6.58 3.25
C THR A 157 19.58 6.24 4.72
N ILE A 158 18.65 5.39 5.14
CA ILE A 158 18.58 4.83 6.49
C ILE A 158 18.58 3.32 6.37
N ASP A 159 19.58 2.66 6.91
CA ASP A 159 19.63 1.21 7.02
C ASP A 159 19.08 0.78 8.38
N GLY A 160 18.30 -0.30 8.41
CA GLY A 160 17.72 -0.83 9.63
C GLY A 160 16.93 -2.11 9.38
N VAL A 161 16.34 -2.64 10.44
CA VAL A 161 15.40 -3.79 10.37
C VAL A 161 13.98 -3.25 10.45
N ALA A 162 13.14 -3.58 9.46
CA ALA A 162 11.74 -3.18 9.47
C ALA A 162 10.98 -3.94 10.58
N ARG A 163 10.41 -3.22 11.55
CA ARG A 163 9.65 -3.81 12.67
C ARG A 163 8.16 -3.93 12.38
N GLY A 164 7.65 -3.12 11.49
CA GLY A 164 6.23 -2.92 11.20
C GLY A 164 5.90 -1.43 11.19
N VAL A 165 4.67 -1.09 11.58
CA VAL A 165 4.21 0.30 11.62
C VAL A 165 3.59 0.65 12.96
N ASP A 166 3.54 1.95 13.31
CA ASP A 166 2.83 2.43 14.48
C ASP A 166 1.32 2.62 14.20
N GLU A 167 0.57 3.09 15.20
CA GLU A 167 -0.87 3.31 15.13
C GLU A 167 -1.29 4.35 14.08
N ASN A 168 -0.37 5.20 13.65
CA ASN A 168 -0.57 6.23 12.63
C ASN A 168 0.00 5.83 11.26
N GLY A 169 0.52 4.59 11.12
CA GLY A 169 1.08 4.08 9.89
C GLY A 169 2.51 4.52 9.59
N ALA A 170 3.21 5.15 10.53
CA ALA A 170 4.63 5.43 10.37
C ALA A 170 5.45 4.13 10.43
N LEU A 171 6.39 3.97 9.49
CA LEU A 171 7.29 2.81 9.47
C LEU A 171 8.24 2.84 10.68
N LEU A 172 8.37 1.73 11.37
CA LEU A 172 9.28 1.52 12.48
C LEU A 172 10.53 0.79 11.99
N LEU A 173 11.68 1.47 12.05
CA LEU A 173 12.98 0.91 11.70
C LEU A 173 13.85 0.79 12.95
N ASP A 174 14.35 -0.41 13.20
CA ASP A 174 15.36 -0.66 14.23
C ASP A 174 16.75 -0.39 13.62
N THR A 175 17.36 0.70 14.04
CA THR A 175 18.66 1.17 13.53
C THR A 175 19.74 1.05 14.60
N SER A 176 21.02 1.23 14.25
CA SER A 176 22.13 1.28 15.21
C SER A 176 21.94 2.34 16.31
N ASN A 177 21.13 3.38 16.06
CA ASN A 177 20.84 4.48 16.97
C ASN A 177 19.48 4.37 17.66
N GLY A 178 18.87 3.15 17.66
CA GLY A 178 17.55 2.89 18.22
C GLY A 178 16.44 2.89 17.18
N VAL A 179 15.19 2.77 17.66
CA VAL A 179 14.02 2.73 16.79
C VAL A 179 13.71 4.11 16.23
N ARG A 180 13.68 4.21 14.89
CA ARG A 180 13.26 5.42 14.17
C ARG A 180 11.84 5.25 13.64
N ARG A 181 11.03 6.31 13.74
CA ARG A 181 9.72 6.44 13.10
C ARG A 181 9.88 7.24 11.82
N VAL A 182 9.37 6.70 10.70
CA VAL A 182 9.41 7.36 9.41
C VAL A 182 7.99 7.49 8.88
N HIS A 183 7.56 8.72 8.67
CA HIS A 183 6.24 9.03 8.14
C HIS A 183 6.22 8.86 6.62
N SER A 184 5.05 8.65 6.03
CA SER A 184 4.87 8.54 4.58
C SER A 184 5.33 9.84 3.87
N GLY A 185 5.95 9.67 2.73
CA GLY A 185 6.49 10.71 1.85
C GLY A 185 7.10 10.02 0.64
N ASP A 186 7.93 10.71 -0.14
CA ASP A 186 8.63 10.12 -1.30
C ASP A 186 9.81 9.24 -0.83
N VAL A 187 9.51 8.12 -0.17
CA VAL A 187 10.49 7.17 0.35
C VAL A 187 10.38 5.83 -0.34
N SER A 188 11.50 5.23 -0.62
CA SER A 188 11.60 3.91 -1.24
C SER A 188 12.20 2.91 -0.26
N LEU A 189 11.43 1.89 0.09
CA LEU A 189 11.90 0.76 0.89
C LEU A 189 12.42 -0.35 -0.04
N ARG A 190 13.64 -0.81 0.18
CA ARG A 190 14.29 -1.90 -0.53
C ARG A 190 14.89 -2.90 0.44
N SER A 191 15.10 -4.15 0.01
CA SER A 191 15.96 -5.09 0.74
C SER A 191 17.39 -4.52 0.82
N ALA A 192 18.03 -4.65 1.98
CA ALA A 192 19.43 -4.20 2.14
C ALA A 192 20.44 -5.05 1.35
N ARG A 193 20.00 -6.19 0.78
CA ARG A 193 20.87 -7.10 0.01
C ARG A 193 20.75 -6.93 -1.50
N GLY A 194 20.02 -5.91 -1.98
CA GLY A 194 19.76 -5.68 -3.42
C GLY A 194 18.92 -6.82 -3.99
N ASP A 195 17.68 -6.53 -4.33
CA ASP A 195 16.86 -7.40 -5.19
C ASP A 195 17.15 -7.09 -6.64
#